data_463ffa96f97be867b8446779b291b8f8
#
_entry.id   463ffa96f97be867b8446779b291b8f8
#
_cell.length_a   1.000
_cell.length_b   1.000
_cell.length_c   1.000
_cell.angle_alpha   90.00
_cell.angle_beta   90.00
_cell.angle_gamma   90.00
#
_symmetry.space_group_name_H-M   'P 1'
#
loop_
_entity.id
_entity.type
_entity.pdbx_description
1 polymer ?
#
loop_
_entity_poly.entity_id
_entity_poly.type
_entity_poly.pdbx_seq_one_letter_code
_entity_poly.pdbx_strand_id
1 'polypeptide(L)'
;ITDIDCRPHPTWIEHLVSESKGLGDENVVSVTGRVIFDEGDTIISRIRSQEIERKYRKRSRRTTLANGPCSMFLKSELLQIGGFNPSWYHAEDMEVSLKLSADKGVIIHTPDAVVQHVAEEGLSLFLHKRKRDARAHMRIVRKYSSTARNGPGFDFIGSSWFVLALLPFLLCAIFLVARIALTEVRFEVSALGSQLLLTMFGIYLLLGIGLM
;
A
#
# COMPACT_ATOMS: atom_id res chain seq x y z
N ILE A 1 -16.25 -8.14 5.55
CA ILE A 1 -15.90 -8.02 4.12
C ILE A 1 -14.68 -8.89 3.86
N THR A 2 -14.69 -9.61 2.76
CA THR A 2 -13.54 -10.36 2.23
C THR A 2 -13.62 -10.37 0.70
N ASP A 3 -12.49 -10.57 0.02
CA ASP A 3 -12.41 -10.61 -1.42
C ASP A 3 -12.69 -12.04 -1.94
N ILE A 4 -13.11 -12.16 -3.20
CA ILE A 4 -13.48 -13.43 -3.81
C ILE A 4 -12.28 -14.39 -4.00
N ASP A 5 -11.09 -13.84 -4.07
CA ASP A 5 -9.80 -14.54 -4.19
C ASP A 5 -9.11 -14.78 -2.84
N CYS A 6 -9.90 -14.69 -1.75
CA CYS A 6 -9.44 -14.91 -0.39
C CYS A 6 -10.07 -16.14 0.26
N ARG A 7 -9.31 -16.80 1.12
CA ARG A 7 -9.72 -17.93 1.96
C ARG A 7 -9.64 -17.53 3.43
N PRO A 8 -10.76 -17.14 4.07
CA PRO A 8 -10.78 -16.82 5.50
C PRO A 8 -10.48 -18.05 6.37
N HIS A 9 -9.71 -17.84 7.45
CA HIS A 9 -9.57 -18.85 8.48
C HIS A 9 -10.93 -19.09 9.17
N PRO A 10 -11.30 -20.31 9.59
CA PRO A 10 -12.61 -20.60 10.17
C PRO A 10 -13.00 -19.69 11.34
N THR A 11 -12.05 -19.26 12.14
CA THR A 11 -12.27 -18.40 13.33
C THR A 11 -12.11 -16.91 13.06
N TRP A 12 -11.90 -16.48 11.80
CA TRP A 12 -11.58 -15.07 11.50
C TRP A 12 -12.66 -14.08 11.95
N ILE A 13 -13.96 -14.45 11.80
CA ILE A 13 -15.09 -13.62 12.26
C ILE A 13 -15.12 -13.54 13.78
N GLU A 14 -14.88 -14.65 14.48
CA GLU A 14 -14.86 -14.69 15.94
C GLU A 14 -13.80 -13.73 16.50
N HIS A 15 -12.61 -13.71 15.92
CA HIS A 15 -11.54 -12.80 16.30
C HIS A 15 -11.90 -11.34 16.02
N LEU A 16 -12.50 -11.02 14.86
CA LEU A 16 -12.97 -9.66 14.57
C LEU A 16 -14.05 -9.20 15.57
N VAL A 17 -15.01 -10.05 15.89
CA VAL A 17 -16.12 -9.73 16.80
C VAL A 17 -15.63 -9.61 18.24
N SER A 18 -14.75 -10.49 18.70
CA SER A 18 -14.19 -10.42 20.05
C SER A 18 -13.43 -9.13 20.32
N GLU A 19 -12.62 -8.69 19.34
CA GLU A 19 -11.90 -7.42 19.43
C GLU A 19 -12.84 -6.20 19.43
N SER A 20 -13.96 -6.25 18.72
CA SER A 20 -14.93 -5.14 18.72
C SER A 20 -15.63 -4.95 20.08
N LYS A 21 -15.76 -6.01 20.86
CA LYS A 21 -16.45 -6.00 22.16
C LYS A 21 -15.53 -5.67 23.34
N GLY A 22 -14.22 -5.88 23.19
CA GLY A 22 -13.24 -5.79 24.27
C GLY A 22 -12.73 -4.39 24.58
N LEU A 23 -13.24 -3.34 23.96
CA LEU A 23 -12.62 -2.01 23.95
C LEU A 23 -13.33 -0.94 24.78
N GLY A 24 -14.30 -1.31 25.62
CA GLY A 24 -14.97 -0.39 26.53
C GLY A 24 -15.60 0.83 25.82
N ASP A 25 -15.26 2.04 26.26
CA ASP A 25 -15.85 3.30 25.76
C ASP A 25 -15.21 3.82 24.46
N GLU A 26 -14.36 3.05 23.79
CA GLU A 26 -13.78 3.48 22.52
C GLU A 26 -14.80 3.40 21.38
N ASN A 27 -14.90 4.47 20.57
CA ASN A 27 -15.76 4.48 19.39
C ASN A 27 -15.16 3.63 18.26
N VAL A 28 -15.19 2.30 18.40
CA VAL A 28 -14.66 1.36 17.43
C VAL A 28 -15.63 1.21 16.27
N VAL A 29 -15.26 1.74 15.11
CA VAL A 29 -16.08 1.74 13.90
C VAL A 29 -15.70 0.61 12.92
N SER A 30 -14.49 0.06 13.07
CA SER A 30 -14.03 -1.06 12.25
C SER A 30 -12.96 -1.88 12.98
N VAL A 31 -12.97 -3.18 12.73
CA VAL A 31 -11.88 -4.10 13.10
C VAL A 31 -11.35 -4.74 11.83
N THR A 32 -10.04 -4.75 11.67
CA THR A 32 -9.36 -5.30 10.51
C THR A 32 -8.34 -6.36 10.92
N GLY A 33 -8.24 -7.42 10.14
CA GLY A 33 -7.32 -8.50 10.39
C GLY A 33 -6.09 -8.49 9.50
N ARG A 34 -5.40 -9.61 9.49
CA ARG A 34 -4.17 -9.86 8.74
C ARG A 34 -4.49 -10.59 7.42
N VAL A 35 -3.88 -10.14 6.34
CA VAL A 35 -3.89 -10.83 5.06
C VAL A 35 -2.53 -11.50 4.86
N ILE A 36 -2.54 -12.79 4.55
CA ILE A 36 -1.36 -13.58 4.21
C ILE A 36 -1.48 -13.93 2.73
N PHE A 37 -0.46 -13.61 1.95
CA PHE A 37 -0.40 -14.01 0.55
C PHE A 37 0.25 -15.39 0.42
N ASP A 38 -0.32 -16.24 -0.44
CA ASP A 38 0.35 -17.47 -0.85
C ASP A 38 1.73 -17.12 -1.44
N GLU A 39 2.74 -17.96 -1.22
CA GLU A 39 4.09 -17.67 -1.70
C GLU A 39 4.18 -17.70 -3.23
N GLY A 40 3.39 -18.57 -3.87
CA GLY A 40 3.43 -18.77 -5.31
C GLY A 40 4.75 -19.37 -5.82
N ASP A 41 4.84 -19.56 -7.14
CA ASP A 41 5.98 -20.25 -7.78
C ASP A 41 7.07 -19.28 -8.24
N THR A 42 6.76 -18.01 -8.43
CA THR A 42 7.72 -17.02 -8.92
C THR A 42 8.48 -16.33 -7.81
N ILE A 43 9.69 -15.84 -8.12
CA ILE A 43 10.49 -15.03 -7.18
C ILE A 43 9.70 -13.78 -6.77
N ILE A 44 8.94 -13.20 -7.70
CA ILE A 44 8.17 -11.97 -7.45
C ILE A 44 7.04 -12.24 -6.46
N SER A 45 6.30 -13.35 -6.61
CA SER A 45 5.24 -13.73 -5.68
C SER A 45 5.77 -13.98 -4.27
N ARG A 46 6.92 -14.64 -4.15
CA ARG A 46 7.59 -14.86 -2.84
C ARG A 46 8.03 -13.56 -2.18
N ILE A 47 8.67 -12.65 -2.94
CA ILE A 47 9.03 -11.32 -2.43
C ILE A 47 7.78 -10.57 -1.97
N ARG A 48 6.69 -10.64 -2.74
CA ARG A 48 5.42 -9.97 -2.40
C ARG A 48 4.79 -10.55 -1.14
N SER A 49 4.76 -11.86 -0.99
CA SER A 49 4.27 -12.53 0.23
C SER A 49 5.04 -12.06 1.47
N GLN A 50 6.38 -12.06 1.41
CA GLN A 50 7.23 -11.60 2.52
C GLN A 50 7.06 -10.11 2.83
N GLU A 51 6.89 -9.27 1.81
CA GLU A 51 6.64 -7.83 1.98
C GLU A 51 5.33 -7.60 2.76
N ILE A 52 4.26 -8.26 2.35
CA ILE A 52 2.94 -8.17 2.98
C ILE A 52 2.99 -8.70 4.43
N GLU A 53 3.63 -9.84 4.65
CA GLU A 53 3.79 -10.41 5.99
C GLU A 53 4.54 -9.44 6.92
N ARG A 54 5.65 -8.85 6.44
CA ARG A 54 6.41 -7.85 7.22
C ARG A 54 5.55 -6.64 7.56
N LYS A 55 4.72 -6.18 6.61
CA LYS A 55 3.80 -5.06 6.79
C LYS A 55 2.82 -5.33 7.93
N TYR A 56 2.14 -6.48 7.91
CA TYR A 56 1.20 -6.83 8.97
C TYR A 56 1.85 -7.10 10.32
N ARG A 57 3.05 -7.66 10.35
CA ARG A 57 3.82 -7.89 11.60
C ARG A 57 4.15 -6.59 12.33
N LYS A 58 4.34 -5.49 11.59
CA LYS A 58 4.68 -4.17 12.15
C LYS A 58 3.46 -3.30 12.42
N ARG A 59 2.26 -3.74 12.06
CA ARG A 59 1.05 -2.93 12.17
C ARG A 59 0.68 -2.76 13.64
N SER A 60 0.45 -1.51 14.05
CA SER A 60 -0.03 -1.19 15.39
C SER A 60 -1.49 -1.62 15.57
N ARG A 61 -1.90 -1.85 16.84
CA ARG A 61 -3.28 -2.22 17.18
C ARG A 61 -4.28 -1.15 16.71
N ARG A 62 -4.02 0.14 16.99
CA ARG A 62 -4.77 1.23 16.37
C ARG A 62 -4.17 1.54 14.99
N THR A 63 -5.00 1.50 13.97
CA THR A 63 -4.60 1.72 12.59
C THR A 63 -5.53 2.72 11.91
N THR A 64 -5.12 3.24 10.76
CA THR A 64 -5.94 4.17 9.95
C THR A 64 -6.54 3.51 8.71
N LEU A 65 -6.30 2.21 8.54
CA LEU A 65 -6.77 1.47 7.36
C LEU A 65 -7.43 0.16 7.78
N ALA A 66 -8.70 0.02 7.47
CA ALA A 66 -9.41 -1.25 7.43
C ALA A 66 -9.24 -1.84 6.02
N ASN A 67 -8.43 -2.90 5.89
CA ASN A 67 -8.15 -3.50 4.58
C ASN A 67 -9.39 -4.19 3.97
N GLY A 68 -9.52 -4.18 2.65
CA GLY A 68 -10.64 -4.79 1.95
C GLY A 68 -10.84 -6.29 2.26
N PRO A 69 -9.78 -7.13 2.20
CA PRO A 69 -9.91 -8.58 2.32
C PRO A 69 -10.30 -9.10 3.69
N CYS A 70 -10.00 -8.38 4.78
CA CYS A 70 -10.19 -8.88 6.13
C CYS A 70 -10.64 -7.77 7.09
N SER A 71 -11.89 -7.32 6.96
CA SER A 71 -12.40 -6.25 7.81
C SER A 71 -13.89 -6.42 8.15
N MET A 72 -14.24 -5.92 9.32
CA MET A 72 -15.61 -5.77 9.80
C MET A 72 -15.87 -4.30 10.11
N PHE A 73 -17.02 -3.79 9.73
CA PHE A 73 -17.44 -2.41 9.93
C PHE A 73 -18.70 -2.34 10.78
N LEU A 74 -18.82 -1.34 11.64
CA LEU A 74 -20.07 -1.03 12.30
C LEU A 74 -21.05 -0.49 11.25
N LYS A 75 -22.15 -1.22 11.06
CA LYS A 75 -23.09 -0.94 9.95
C LYS A 75 -23.69 0.47 10.01
N SER A 76 -24.05 0.96 11.21
CA SER A 76 -24.57 2.32 11.40
C SER A 76 -23.60 3.38 10.90
N GLU A 77 -22.33 3.29 11.32
CA GLU A 77 -21.28 4.23 10.92
C GLU A 77 -20.98 4.18 9.42
N LEU A 78 -20.91 2.95 8.88
CA LEU A 78 -20.71 2.77 7.44
C LEU A 78 -21.85 3.40 6.62
N LEU A 79 -23.10 3.25 7.06
CA LEU A 79 -24.25 3.86 6.41
C LEU A 79 -24.27 5.38 6.56
N GLN A 80 -23.88 5.91 7.71
CA GLN A 80 -23.81 7.34 7.99
C GLN A 80 -22.85 8.07 7.03
N ILE A 81 -21.70 7.47 6.71
CA ILE A 81 -20.76 8.04 5.75
C ILE A 81 -21.12 7.80 4.27
N GLY A 82 -22.27 7.16 4.00
CA GLY A 82 -22.76 6.84 2.66
C GLY A 82 -22.19 5.56 2.06
N GLY A 83 -21.59 4.68 2.88
CA GLY A 83 -21.02 3.40 2.43
C GLY A 83 -19.78 3.53 1.54
N PHE A 84 -19.51 2.46 0.80
CA PHE A 84 -18.45 2.44 -0.21
C PHE A 84 -18.86 3.25 -1.44
N ASN A 85 -18.01 4.15 -1.88
CA ASN A 85 -18.28 4.99 -3.04
C ASN A 85 -17.96 4.23 -4.34
N PRO A 86 -18.96 3.92 -5.19
CA PRO A 86 -18.76 3.12 -6.40
C PRO A 86 -17.87 3.82 -7.45
N SER A 87 -17.65 5.13 -7.33
CA SER A 87 -16.70 5.84 -8.20
C SER A 87 -15.23 5.55 -7.88
N TRP A 88 -14.96 4.88 -6.74
CA TRP A 88 -13.62 4.44 -6.35
C TRP A 88 -13.43 2.99 -6.80
N TYR A 89 -12.89 2.81 -7.97
CA TYR A 89 -12.58 1.48 -8.49
C TYR A 89 -11.50 0.74 -7.68
N HIS A 90 -10.64 1.49 -6.98
CA HIS A 90 -9.56 0.96 -6.16
C HIS A 90 -9.23 1.94 -5.03
N ALA A 91 -8.77 1.43 -3.88
CA ALA A 91 -8.59 2.15 -2.62
C ALA A 91 -9.93 2.67 -2.01
N GLU A 92 -11.02 1.98 -2.28
CA GLU A 92 -12.32 2.20 -1.66
C GLU A 92 -12.27 1.94 -0.15
N ASP A 93 -11.48 0.95 0.28
CA ASP A 93 -11.22 0.62 1.68
C ASP A 93 -10.47 1.76 2.39
N MET A 94 -9.51 2.36 1.72
CA MET A 94 -8.79 3.52 2.23
C MET A 94 -9.70 4.76 2.30
N GLU A 95 -10.51 4.99 1.29
CA GLU A 95 -11.45 6.13 1.27
C GLU A 95 -12.47 6.03 2.40
N VAL A 96 -13.05 4.83 2.62
CA VAL A 96 -13.97 4.56 3.73
C VAL A 96 -13.26 4.71 5.07
N SER A 97 -12.05 4.17 5.21
CA SER A 97 -11.27 4.29 6.45
C SER A 97 -10.99 5.74 6.83
N LEU A 98 -10.63 6.59 5.85
CA LEU A 98 -10.40 8.01 6.07
C LEU A 98 -11.68 8.74 6.50
N LYS A 99 -12.83 8.42 5.90
CA LYS A 99 -14.11 9.00 6.30
C LYS A 99 -14.50 8.62 7.73
N LEU A 100 -14.39 7.34 8.06
CA LEU A 100 -14.69 6.83 9.41
C LEU A 100 -13.78 7.46 10.48
N SER A 101 -12.49 7.61 10.18
CA SER A 101 -11.51 8.22 11.09
C SER A 101 -11.73 9.73 11.24
N ALA A 102 -12.25 10.42 10.24
CA ALA A 102 -12.53 11.86 10.29
C ALA A 102 -13.59 12.20 11.36
N ASP A 103 -14.53 11.29 11.62
CA ASP A 103 -15.57 11.41 12.65
C ASP A 103 -15.16 10.77 14.00
N LYS A 104 -13.87 10.74 14.29
CA LYS A 104 -13.25 10.18 15.50
C LYS A 104 -13.48 8.67 15.67
N GLY A 105 -13.82 7.98 14.61
CA GLY A 105 -13.92 6.53 14.61
C GLY A 105 -12.56 5.87 14.79
N VAL A 106 -12.50 4.83 15.60
CA VAL A 106 -11.28 4.05 15.86
C VAL A 106 -11.31 2.79 15.02
N ILE A 107 -10.23 2.54 14.28
CA ILE A 107 -10.02 1.30 13.54
C ILE A 107 -9.00 0.46 14.30
N ILE A 108 -9.35 -0.78 14.61
CA ILE A 108 -8.51 -1.72 15.35
C ILE A 108 -7.98 -2.80 14.42
N HIS A 109 -6.69 -3.09 14.54
CA HIS A 109 -6.05 -4.23 13.90
C HIS A 109 -5.89 -5.37 14.90
N THR A 110 -6.37 -6.56 14.54
CA THR A 110 -6.14 -7.81 15.24
C THR A 110 -5.36 -8.80 14.37
N PRO A 111 -4.16 -9.25 14.80
CA PRO A 111 -3.37 -10.21 14.02
C PRO A 111 -3.98 -11.61 13.97
N ASP A 112 -4.94 -11.93 14.87
CA ASP A 112 -5.52 -13.26 15.00
C ASP A 112 -6.63 -13.52 13.97
N ALA A 113 -7.28 -12.47 13.46
CA ALA A 113 -8.19 -12.60 12.33
C ALA A 113 -7.38 -12.70 11.02
N VAL A 114 -7.35 -13.88 10.44
CA VAL A 114 -6.48 -14.18 9.29
C VAL A 114 -7.30 -14.53 8.06
N VAL A 115 -6.90 -13.96 6.93
CA VAL A 115 -7.41 -14.31 5.59
C VAL A 115 -6.22 -14.59 4.67
N GLN A 116 -6.27 -15.70 3.95
CA GLN A 116 -5.25 -16.10 3.00
C GLN A 116 -5.66 -15.66 1.59
N HIS A 117 -4.81 -14.89 0.94
CA HIS A 117 -5.02 -14.38 -0.42
C HIS A 117 -4.18 -15.19 -1.42
N VAL A 118 -4.70 -15.43 -2.62
CA VAL A 118 -3.93 -16.09 -3.69
C VAL A 118 -2.65 -15.32 -4.02
N ALA A 119 -1.63 -16.03 -4.49
CA ALA A 119 -0.36 -15.43 -4.87
C ALA A 119 -0.51 -14.42 -6.02
N GLU A 120 0.29 -13.36 -6.01
CA GLU A 120 0.44 -12.45 -7.16
C GLU A 120 1.53 -12.97 -8.09
N GLU A 121 1.13 -13.72 -9.11
CA GLU A 121 2.05 -14.38 -10.02
C GLU A 121 2.54 -13.50 -11.17
N GLY A 122 3.87 -13.45 -11.32
CA GLY A 122 4.53 -12.86 -12.47
C GLY A 122 4.70 -11.34 -12.45
N LEU A 123 5.70 -10.89 -13.18
CA LEU A 123 6.10 -9.47 -13.25
C LEU A 123 5.02 -8.58 -13.86
N SER A 124 4.34 -9.05 -14.89
CA SER A 124 3.31 -8.27 -15.58
C SER A 124 2.14 -7.91 -14.65
N LEU A 125 1.61 -8.91 -13.93
CA LEU A 125 0.54 -8.70 -12.95
C LEU A 125 1.00 -7.78 -11.81
N PHE A 126 2.21 -8.01 -11.29
CA PHE A 126 2.80 -7.17 -10.25
C PHE A 126 2.88 -5.71 -10.68
N LEU A 127 3.44 -5.42 -11.86
CA LEU A 127 3.57 -4.05 -12.38
C LEU A 127 2.21 -3.40 -12.63
N HIS A 128 1.26 -4.18 -13.17
CA HIS A 128 -0.11 -3.71 -13.38
C HIS A 128 -0.78 -3.29 -12.05
N LYS A 129 -0.70 -4.13 -11.01
CA LYS A 129 -1.23 -3.82 -9.68
C LYS A 129 -0.51 -2.61 -9.06
N ARG A 130 0.83 -2.51 -9.15
CA ARG A 130 1.58 -1.33 -8.64
C ARG A 130 1.18 -0.03 -9.33
N LYS A 131 0.99 -0.05 -10.65
CA LYS A 131 0.49 1.12 -11.40
C LYS A 131 -0.92 1.53 -10.94
N ARG A 132 -1.81 0.55 -10.71
CA ARG A 132 -3.15 0.78 -10.18
C ARG A 132 -3.10 1.39 -8.78
N ASP A 133 -2.30 0.81 -7.89
CA ASP A 133 -2.12 1.29 -6.52
C ASP A 133 -1.57 2.71 -6.47
N ALA A 134 -0.58 3.04 -7.31
CA ALA A 134 -0.02 4.38 -7.42
C ALA A 134 -1.07 5.42 -7.86
N ARG A 135 -1.93 5.07 -8.83
CA ARG A 135 -3.03 5.94 -9.26
C ARG A 135 -4.04 6.19 -8.14
N ALA A 136 -4.40 5.13 -7.42
CA ALA A 136 -5.31 5.21 -6.29
C ALA A 136 -4.72 6.08 -5.18
N HIS A 137 -3.44 5.88 -4.85
CA HIS A 137 -2.72 6.70 -3.88
C HIS A 137 -2.72 8.18 -4.27
N MET A 138 -2.39 8.51 -5.50
CA MET A 138 -2.44 9.89 -5.99
C MET A 138 -3.85 10.51 -5.88
N ARG A 139 -4.89 9.71 -6.09
CA ARG A 139 -6.27 10.16 -5.92
C ARG A 139 -6.59 10.48 -4.46
N ILE A 140 -6.15 9.62 -3.52
CA ILE A 140 -6.27 9.85 -2.07
C ILE A 140 -5.53 11.13 -1.67
N VAL A 141 -4.29 11.30 -2.10
CA VAL A 141 -3.47 12.48 -1.77
C VAL A 141 -4.09 13.78 -2.28
N ARG A 142 -4.73 13.75 -3.46
CA ARG A 142 -5.43 14.93 -4.01
C ARG A 142 -6.74 15.26 -3.29
N LYS A 143 -7.44 14.23 -2.81
CA LYS A 143 -8.77 14.41 -2.20
C LYS A 143 -8.70 14.73 -0.71
N TYR A 144 -7.74 14.15 0.00
CA TYR A 144 -7.63 14.25 1.45
C TYR A 144 -6.37 15.02 1.86
N SER A 145 -6.50 15.94 2.81
CA SER A 145 -5.37 16.73 3.33
C SER A 145 -4.32 15.83 4.01
N SER A 146 -3.10 16.32 4.17
CA SER A 146 -2.05 15.64 4.91
C SER A 146 -2.48 15.34 6.35
N THR A 147 -3.18 16.27 7.01
CA THR A 147 -3.70 16.09 8.37
C THR A 147 -4.70 14.94 8.45
N ALA A 148 -5.62 14.82 7.49
CA ALA A 148 -6.58 13.72 7.45
C ALA A 148 -5.92 12.36 7.20
N ARG A 149 -4.74 12.35 6.55
CA ARG A 149 -3.96 11.14 6.23
C ARG A 149 -2.93 10.78 7.29
N ASN A 150 -2.67 11.65 8.25
CA ASN A 150 -1.72 11.41 9.33
C ASN A 150 -2.32 10.48 10.38
N GLY A 151 -1.64 9.37 10.63
CA GLY A 151 -2.00 8.41 11.67
C GLY A 151 -1.13 7.16 11.60
N PRO A 152 -1.07 6.37 12.69
CA PRO A 152 -0.30 5.14 12.71
C PRO A 152 -0.90 4.15 11.70
N GLY A 153 -0.16 3.83 10.65
CA GLY A 153 -0.55 2.81 9.68
C GLY A 153 -1.11 3.32 8.35
N PHE A 154 -0.85 4.59 7.97
CA PHE A 154 -1.06 4.99 6.58
C PHE A 154 -0.03 4.27 5.69
N ASP A 155 -0.33 3.02 5.42
CA ASP A 155 0.58 1.97 4.98
C ASP A 155 1.04 2.06 3.51
N PHE A 156 0.49 2.99 2.73
CA PHE A 156 0.74 3.03 1.29
C PHE A 156 2.13 3.55 0.92
N ILE A 157 2.70 4.39 1.77
CA ILE A 157 3.99 5.06 1.47
C ILE A 157 5.16 4.09 1.61
N GLY A 158 5.08 3.13 2.54
CA GLY A 158 6.20 2.23 2.83
C GLY A 158 6.59 1.29 1.68
N SER A 159 5.64 0.76 0.92
CA SER A 159 5.90 -0.11 -0.23
C SER A 159 6.21 0.67 -1.51
N SER A 160 5.65 1.87 -1.67
CA SER A 160 5.92 2.74 -2.82
C SER A 160 7.33 3.35 -2.76
N TRP A 161 7.86 3.59 -1.56
CA TRP A 161 9.20 4.13 -1.35
C TRP A 161 10.29 3.22 -1.90
N PHE A 162 10.19 1.92 -1.68
CA PHE A 162 11.17 0.97 -2.21
C PHE A 162 11.14 0.91 -3.75
N VAL A 163 9.95 0.93 -4.36
CA VAL A 163 9.79 0.97 -5.82
C VAL A 163 10.29 2.29 -6.41
N LEU A 164 9.98 3.42 -5.75
CA LEU A 164 10.45 4.74 -6.16
C LEU A 164 11.98 4.88 -6.00
N ALA A 165 12.58 4.26 -4.99
CA ALA A 165 14.03 4.24 -4.81
C ALA A 165 14.73 3.30 -5.82
N LEU A 166 14.12 2.17 -6.19
CA LEU A 166 14.67 1.24 -7.18
C LEU A 166 14.66 1.79 -8.61
N LEU A 167 13.71 2.65 -8.96
CA LEU A 167 13.59 3.20 -10.31
C LEU A 167 14.83 3.99 -10.75
N PRO A 168 15.38 4.94 -9.96
CA PRO A 168 16.62 5.63 -10.33
C PRO A 168 17.83 4.69 -10.39
N PHE A 169 17.92 3.68 -9.52
CA PHE A 169 18.97 2.68 -9.60
C PHE A 169 18.88 1.86 -10.90
N LEU A 170 17.67 1.47 -11.29
CA LEU A 170 17.45 0.74 -12.55
C LEU A 170 17.79 1.61 -13.77
N LEU A 171 17.39 2.89 -13.75
CA LEU A 171 17.72 3.85 -14.80
C LEU A 171 19.24 4.11 -14.87
N CYS A 172 19.91 4.26 -13.73
CA CYS A 172 21.36 4.38 -13.68
C CYS A 172 22.08 3.11 -14.19
N ALA A 173 21.57 1.92 -13.84
CA ALA A 173 22.13 0.66 -14.32
C ALA A 173 21.95 0.51 -15.84
N ILE A 174 20.76 0.82 -16.37
CA ILE A 174 20.47 0.81 -17.82
C ILE A 174 21.38 1.80 -18.54
N PHE A 175 21.54 3.01 -17.99
CA PHE A 175 22.42 4.02 -18.55
C PHE A 175 23.88 3.59 -18.54
N LEU A 176 24.37 2.97 -17.45
CA LEU A 176 25.71 2.45 -17.33
C LEU A 176 25.99 1.34 -18.35
N VAL A 177 25.05 0.40 -18.51
CA VAL A 177 25.12 -0.68 -19.51
C VAL A 177 25.11 -0.11 -20.92
N ALA A 178 24.21 0.84 -21.20
CA ALA A 178 24.18 1.52 -22.50
C ALA A 178 25.49 2.28 -22.77
N ARG A 179 26.06 2.93 -21.78
CA ARG A 179 27.35 3.62 -21.91
C ARG A 179 28.50 2.66 -22.19
N ILE A 180 28.57 1.52 -21.50
CA ILE A 180 29.58 0.48 -21.73
C ILE A 180 29.43 -0.09 -23.17
N ALA A 181 28.19 -0.39 -23.60
CA ALA A 181 27.92 -0.89 -24.94
C ALA A 181 28.22 0.14 -26.06
N LEU A 182 28.08 1.44 -25.77
CA LEU A 182 28.36 2.53 -26.73
C LEU A 182 29.80 3.05 -26.68
N THR A 183 30.61 2.68 -25.67
CA THR A 183 32.05 3.07 -25.63
C THR A 183 32.88 2.32 -26.65
N GLU A 184 32.38 1.20 -27.18
CA GLU A 184 33.01 0.58 -28.37
C GLU A 184 32.74 1.35 -29.68
N VAL A 185 31.71 2.22 -29.69
CA VAL A 185 31.44 3.16 -30.77
C VAL A 185 31.82 4.55 -30.25
N ARG A 186 32.96 5.10 -30.67
CA ARG A 186 33.49 6.42 -30.28
C ARG A 186 32.42 7.52 -30.28
N PHE A 187 31.68 7.64 -29.16
CA PHE A 187 30.80 8.77 -28.88
C PHE A 187 31.35 9.56 -27.70
N GLU A 188 31.93 10.72 -27.99
CA GLU A 188 32.19 11.73 -26.94
C GLU A 188 30.84 12.21 -26.40
N VAL A 189 30.41 11.60 -25.29
CA VAL A 189 29.31 12.17 -24.48
C VAL A 189 29.87 13.43 -23.84
N SER A 190 29.47 14.58 -24.36
CA SER A 190 29.88 15.89 -23.89
C SER A 190 29.63 16.02 -22.37
N ALA A 191 30.48 16.77 -21.68
CA ALA A 191 30.34 17.10 -20.24
C ALA A 191 28.94 17.64 -19.88
N LEU A 192 28.23 18.21 -20.84
CA LEU A 192 26.86 18.68 -20.74
C LEU A 192 25.85 17.56 -20.44
N GLY A 193 25.99 16.37 -21.04
CA GLY A 193 25.10 15.23 -20.79
C GLY A 193 25.24 14.64 -19.40
N SER A 194 26.47 14.61 -18.84
CA SER A 194 26.70 14.15 -17.47
C SER A 194 26.19 15.16 -16.43
N GLN A 195 26.31 16.46 -16.70
CA GLN A 195 25.75 17.51 -15.83
C GLN A 195 24.21 17.48 -15.85
N LEU A 196 23.59 17.28 -17.00
CA LEU A 196 22.13 17.18 -17.11
C LEU A 196 21.57 16.00 -16.28
N LEU A 197 22.23 14.85 -16.34
CA LEU A 197 21.88 13.66 -15.57
C LEU A 197 22.04 13.85 -14.06
N LEU A 198 23.14 14.47 -13.62
CA LEU A 198 23.37 14.80 -12.23
C LEU A 198 22.32 15.79 -11.71
N THR A 199 21.96 16.78 -12.54
CA THR A 199 20.91 17.77 -12.18
C THR A 199 19.55 17.11 -12.09
N MET A 200 19.16 16.23 -13.03
CA MET A 200 17.90 15.48 -12.97
C MET A 200 17.86 14.53 -11.76
N PHE A 201 18.97 13.89 -11.42
CA PHE A 201 19.08 13.05 -10.23
C PHE A 201 18.95 13.89 -8.95
N GLY A 202 19.57 15.06 -8.89
CA GLY A 202 19.44 16.01 -7.77
C GLY A 202 18.01 16.52 -7.58
N ILE A 203 17.33 16.89 -8.68
CA ILE A 203 15.92 17.30 -8.66
C ILE A 203 15.03 16.15 -8.17
N TYR A 204 15.29 14.93 -8.63
CA TYR A 204 14.53 13.75 -8.21
C TYR A 204 14.71 13.46 -6.71
N LEU A 205 15.93 13.58 -6.17
CA LEU A 205 16.19 13.45 -4.74
C LEU A 205 15.49 14.54 -3.93
N LEU A 206 15.52 15.79 -4.39
CA LEU A 206 14.85 16.91 -3.72
C LEU A 206 13.32 16.75 -3.74
N LEU A 207 12.73 16.29 -4.85
CA LEU A 207 11.31 15.98 -4.93
C LEU A 207 10.94 14.78 -4.04
N GLY A 208 11.81 13.77 -3.94
CA GLY A 208 11.63 12.63 -3.04
C GLY A 208 11.67 13.01 -1.56
N ILE A 209 12.52 13.95 -1.19
CA ILE A 209 12.64 14.46 0.19
C ILE A 209 11.49 15.44 0.53
N GLY A 210 11.04 16.24 -0.45
CA GLY A 210 9.93 17.19 -0.26
C GLY A 210 8.54 16.55 -0.19
N LEU A 211 8.42 15.26 -0.49
CA LEU A 211 7.19 14.45 -0.40
C LEU A 211 7.13 13.59 0.87
N MET A 212 8.14 13.63 1.73
CA MET A 212 8.15 13.09 3.09
C MET A 212 7.57 14.10 4.08
#